data_be0ebd5f0b3e1a420181af233cbb8361
#
_entry.id   be0ebd5f0b3e1a420181af233cbb8361
#
_cell.length_a   1.000
_cell.length_b   1.000
_cell.length_c   1.000
_cell.angle_alpha   90.00
_cell.angle_beta   90.00
_cell.angle_gamma   90.00
#
_symmetry.space_group_name_H-M   'P 1'
#
loop_
_entity.id
_entity.type
_entity.pdbx_description
1 polymer ?
#
loop_
_entity_poly.entity_id
_entity_poly.type
_entity_poly.pdbx_seq_one_letter_code
_entity_poly.pdbx_strand_id
1 'polypeptide(L)'
;EEIRQISDRVTIFRDGDLITTKNINEVSNEEIIKFMIGRNIEEIEVKENQFIKNDEYILNVKNLSLSKKFNDISFNLKKGEILGFAGLVGAGRTEVAKSIFGAEKFDKGEIIYNGETIVNNSPNEAINNGFAYVPEDRKQMGIFGPVAVEDNVTSAIPKEISNSIGLISSKTVSTMTNDYINKFNIILTS
;
A
#
# COMPACT_ATOMS: atom_id res chain seq x y z
N GLU A 1 -21.16 -10.79 1.89
CA GLU A 1 -22.06 -11.95 1.75
C GLU A 1 -22.56 -12.45 3.09
N GLU A 2 -21.71 -12.57 4.12
CA GLU A 2 -22.05 -13.07 5.46
C GLU A 2 -23.20 -12.28 6.12
N ILE A 3 -23.17 -10.95 6.03
CA ILE A 3 -24.22 -10.07 6.60
C ILE A 3 -25.61 -10.45 6.05
N ARG A 4 -25.70 -10.80 4.76
CA ARG A 4 -26.99 -11.19 4.15
C ARG A 4 -27.51 -12.53 4.64
N GLN A 5 -26.63 -13.41 5.09
CA GLN A 5 -27.02 -14.77 5.56
C GLN A 5 -27.52 -14.76 6.99
N ILE A 6 -27.07 -13.79 7.81
CA ILE A 6 -27.29 -13.83 9.26
C ILE A 6 -28.11 -12.66 9.81
N SER A 7 -28.45 -11.65 8.99
CA SER A 7 -29.13 -10.45 9.48
C SER A 7 -30.39 -10.12 8.73
N ASP A 8 -31.40 -9.60 9.43
CA ASP A 8 -32.66 -9.09 8.86
C ASP A 8 -32.53 -7.64 8.41
N ARG A 9 -31.72 -6.84 9.13
CA ARG A 9 -31.50 -5.42 8.86
C ARG A 9 -30.02 -5.08 8.95
N VAL A 10 -29.60 -4.11 8.15
CA VAL A 10 -28.27 -3.52 8.19
C VAL A 10 -28.36 -2.06 8.61
N THR A 11 -27.55 -1.68 9.59
CA THR A 11 -27.35 -0.30 10.01
C THR A 11 -25.95 0.14 9.60
N ILE A 12 -25.86 1.27 8.90
CA ILE A 12 -24.60 1.78 8.35
C ILE A 12 -24.21 3.03 9.09
N PHE A 13 -22.98 3.02 9.60
CA PHE A 13 -22.30 4.15 10.22
C PHE A 13 -21.15 4.63 9.35
N ARG A 14 -20.89 5.92 9.36
CA ARG A 14 -19.73 6.55 8.73
C ARG A 14 -19.27 7.73 9.55
N ASP A 15 -17.99 7.78 9.87
CA ASP A 15 -17.34 8.87 10.63
C ASP A 15 -18.00 9.18 12.00
N GLY A 16 -18.66 8.16 12.59
CA GLY A 16 -19.39 8.27 13.86
C GLY A 16 -20.87 8.57 13.71
N ASP A 17 -21.34 8.91 12.53
CA ASP A 17 -22.75 9.24 12.25
C ASP A 17 -23.55 8.02 11.74
N LEU A 18 -24.82 7.95 12.17
CA LEU A 18 -25.79 6.99 11.62
C LEU A 18 -26.23 7.46 10.24
N ILE A 19 -25.87 6.73 9.19
CA ILE A 19 -26.24 7.07 7.81
C ILE A 19 -27.63 6.55 7.47
N THR A 20 -27.89 5.28 7.72
CA THR A 20 -29.19 4.65 7.43
C THR A 20 -29.34 3.29 8.10
N THR A 21 -30.60 2.87 8.29
CA THR A 21 -30.96 1.48 8.61
C THR A 21 -31.94 0.97 7.56
N LYS A 22 -31.64 -0.16 6.93
CA LYS A 22 -32.44 -0.78 5.87
C LYS A 22 -32.68 -2.25 6.17
N ASN A 23 -33.78 -2.81 5.63
CA ASN A 23 -33.91 -4.26 5.58
C ASN A 23 -32.87 -4.83 4.60
N ILE A 24 -32.29 -5.96 4.95
CA ILE A 24 -31.19 -6.53 4.16
C ILE A 24 -31.62 -6.90 2.72
N ASN A 25 -32.90 -7.23 2.53
CA ASN A 25 -33.47 -7.59 1.23
C ASN A 25 -33.78 -6.37 0.35
N GLU A 26 -33.78 -5.16 0.91
CA GLU A 26 -34.13 -3.91 0.22
C GLU A 26 -32.93 -3.09 -0.22
N VAL A 27 -31.73 -3.56 0.06
CA VAL A 27 -30.48 -2.84 -0.22
C VAL A 27 -29.49 -3.75 -0.94
N SER A 28 -28.87 -3.27 -2.01
CA SER A 28 -27.82 -4.01 -2.72
C SER A 28 -26.46 -3.91 -2.01
N ASN A 29 -25.50 -4.77 -2.38
CA ASN A 29 -24.13 -4.67 -1.85
C ASN A 29 -23.47 -3.35 -2.24
N GLU A 30 -23.70 -2.92 -3.48
CA GLU A 30 -23.20 -1.66 -4.02
C GLU A 30 -23.74 -0.46 -3.24
N GLU A 31 -25.04 -0.48 -2.88
CA GLU A 31 -25.65 0.55 -2.06
C GLU A 31 -25.07 0.56 -0.63
N ILE A 32 -24.87 -0.62 -0.02
CA ILE A 32 -24.23 -0.72 1.30
C ILE A 32 -22.84 -0.07 1.24
N ILE A 33 -22.04 -0.43 0.24
CA ILE A 33 -20.70 0.13 0.08
C ILE A 33 -20.75 1.64 -0.20
N LYS A 34 -21.66 2.10 -1.03
CA LYS A 34 -21.90 3.52 -1.31
C LYS A 34 -22.22 4.31 -0.02
N PHE A 35 -23.10 3.79 0.82
CA PHE A 35 -23.43 4.42 2.10
C PHE A 35 -22.22 4.45 3.06
N MET A 36 -21.41 3.39 3.08
CA MET A 36 -20.20 3.33 3.92
C MET A 36 -19.13 4.32 3.47
N ILE A 37 -18.91 4.46 2.14
CA ILE A 37 -17.85 5.30 1.58
C ILE A 37 -18.29 6.75 1.39
N GLY A 38 -19.61 6.98 1.20
CA GLY A 38 -20.21 8.31 0.99
C GLY A 38 -20.07 8.89 -0.42
N ARG A 39 -19.56 8.11 -1.36
CA ARG A 39 -19.47 8.46 -2.78
C ARG A 39 -19.81 7.26 -3.63
N ASN A 40 -20.22 7.49 -4.87
CA ASN A 40 -20.30 6.41 -5.83
C ASN A 40 -18.91 5.80 -5.97
N ILE A 41 -18.79 4.49 -5.89
CA ILE A 41 -17.67 3.82 -6.51
C ILE A 41 -17.93 4.05 -8.00
N GLU A 42 -17.34 5.10 -8.58
CA GLU A 42 -17.13 5.12 -10.00
C GLU A 42 -16.45 3.78 -10.28
N GLU A 43 -17.05 2.97 -11.13
CA GLU A 43 -16.38 1.78 -11.63
C GLU A 43 -14.99 2.27 -11.97
N ILE A 44 -14.01 1.79 -11.20
CA ILE A 44 -12.63 1.98 -11.61
C ILE A 44 -12.66 1.25 -12.94
N GLU A 45 -12.78 2.03 -14.03
CA GLU A 45 -12.54 1.48 -15.35
C GLU A 45 -11.21 0.77 -15.19
N VAL A 46 -11.28 -0.55 -15.07
CA VAL A 46 -10.10 -1.39 -15.23
C VAL A 46 -9.74 -1.13 -16.68
N LYS A 47 -8.98 -0.03 -16.89
CA LYS A 47 -8.33 0.21 -18.17
C LYS A 47 -7.68 -1.13 -18.42
N GLU A 48 -8.17 -1.85 -19.45
CA GLU A 48 -7.56 -3.09 -19.87
C GLU A 48 -6.06 -2.83 -19.78
N ASN A 49 -5.44 -3.47 -18.79
CA ASN A 49 -4.05 -3.21 -18.52
C ASN A 49 -3.37 -3.41 -19.83
N GLN A 50 -2.95 -2.32 -20.47
CA GLN A 50 -2.04 -2.38 -21.61
C GLN A 50 -0.74 -2.92 -21.00
N PHE A 51 -0.79 -4.20 -20.61
CA PHE A 51 0.41 -4.94 -20.29
C PHE A 51 1.30 -4.75 -21.50
N ILE A 52 2.35 -3.99 -21.31
CA ILE A 52 3.42 -3.96 -22.27
C ILE A 52 3.70 -5.45 -22.48
N LYS A 53 3.42 -5.96 -23.69
CA LYS A 53 3.54 -7.37 -24.09
C LYS A 53 5.02 -7.83 -24.09
N ASN A 54 5.73 -7.51 -23.04
CA ASN A 54 7.05 -8.04 -22.75
C ASN A 54 6.83 -9.13 -21.71
N ASP A 55 7.12 -10.36 -22.07
CA ASP A 55 7.15 -11.51 -21.16
C ASP A 55 8.28 -11.42 -20.12
N GLU A 56 8.87 -10.25 -19.97
CA GLU A 56 9.99 -10.00 -19.08
C GLU A 56 9.49 -9.75 -17.65
N TYR A 57 9.94 -10.60 -16.74
CA TYR A 57 9.69 -10.45 -15.33
C TYR A 57 10.66 -9.43 -14.73
N ILE A 58 10.11 -8.40 -14.08
CA ILE A 58 10.90 -7.39 -13.36
C ILE A 58 11.34 -7.89 -11.98
N LEU A 59 10.51 -8.73 -11.35
CA LEU A 59 10.79 -9.32 -10.04
C LEU A 59 10.51 -10.82 -10.09
N ASN A 60 11.48 -11.62 -9.61
CA ASN A 60 11.32 -13.04 -9.38
C ASN A 60 11.72 -13.32 -7.93
N VAL A 61 10.81 -13.87 -7.16
CA VAL A 61 11.04 -14.36 -5.80
C VAL A 61 11.04 -15.87 -5.84
N LYS A 62 12.08 -16.50 -5.28
CA LYS A 62 12.27 -17.95 -5.33
C LYS A 62 12.52 -18.51 -3.93
N ASN A 63 11.67 -19.44 -3.54
CA ASN A 63 11.79 -20.25 -2.31
C ASN A 63 12.05 -19.42 -1.05
N LEU A 64 11.47 -18.19 -1.01
CA LEU A 64 11.64 -17.27 0.10
C LEU A 64 11.01 -17.86 1.36
N SER A 65 11.77 -17.90 2.46
CA SER A 65 11.32 -18.47 3.72
C SER A 65 11.79 -17.65 4.90
N LEU A 66 10.92 -17.49 5.89
CA LEU A 66 11.20 -16.90 7.18
C LEU A 66 10.57 -17.74 8.28
N SER A 67 11.42 -18.25 9.18
CA SER A 67 11.02 -19.18 10.24
C SER A 67 9.80 -18.68 11.03
N LYS A 68 8.80 -19.54 11.21
CA LYS A 68 7.53 -19.28 11.91
C LYS A 68 6.62 -18.23 11.26
N LYS A 69 6.96 -17.69 10.10
CA LYS A 69 6.18 -16.66 9.41
C LYS A 69 5.65 -17.14 8.07
N PHE A 70 6.53 -17.57 7.18
CA PHE A 70 6.17 -18.15 5.89
C PHE A 70 7.25 -19.11 5.40
N ASN A 71 6.90 -20.00 4.49
CA ASN A 71 7.82 -21.01 3.98
C ASN A 71 7.63 -21.23 2.49
N ASP A 72 8.76 -21.27 1.76
CA ASP A 72 8.84 -21.65 0.35
C ASP A 72 7.95 -20.82 -0.60
N ILE A 73 7.94 -19.50 -0.40
CA ILE A 73 7.15 -18.59 -1.24
C ILE A 73 7.90 -18.26 -2.51
N SER A 74 7.25 -18.52 -3.66
CA SER A 74 7.78 -18.21 -4.97
C SER A 74 6.70 -17.54 -5.82
N PHE A 75 7.07 -16.46 -6.52
CA PHE A 75 6.21 -15.75 -7.47
C PHE A 75 7.03 -14.87 -8.39
N ASN A 76 6.41 -14.45 -9.48
CA ASN A 76 7.00 -13.56 -10.46
C ASN A 76 6.07 -12.34 -10.64
N LEU A 77 6.65 -11.20 -11.02
CA LEU A 77 5.94 -9.97 -11.33
C LEU A 77 6.46 -9.39 -12.64
N LYS A 78 5.55 -9.10 -13.57
CA LYS A 78 5.89 -8.43 -14.84
C LYS A 78 5.88 -6.91 -14.66
N LYS A 79 6.58 -6.21 -15.52
CA LYS A 79 6.55 -4.74 -15.54
C LYS A 79 5.14 -4.22 -15.83
N GLY A 80 4.62 -3.35 -14.94
CA GLY A 80 3.26 -2.80 -15.03
C GLY A 80 2.15 -3.71 -14.50
N GLU A 81 2.48 -4.92 -14.04
CA GLU A 81 1.52 -5.86 -13.44
C GLU A 81 1.14 -5.44 -12.02
N ILE A 82 -0.11 -5.69 -11.65
CA ILE A 82 -0.61 -5.62 -10.27
C ILE A 82 -0.86 -7.04 -9.80
N LEU A 83 0.02 -7.55 -8.93
CA LEU A 83 -0.10 -8.88 -8.33
C LEU A 83 -0.83 -8.79 -7.00
N GLY A 84 -1.96 -9.46 -6.88
CA GLY A 84 -2.75 -9.53 -5.64
C GLY A 84 -2.33 -10.71 -4.76
N PHE A 85 -2.12 -10.44 -3.44
CA PHE A 85 -1.91 -11.48 -2.43
C PHE A 85 -3.17 -11.64 -1.60
N ALA A 86 -3.78 -12.83 -1.63
CA ALA A 86 -4.95 -13.17 -0.83
C ALA A 86 -4.56 -14.18 0.27
N GLY A 87 -5.22 -14.10 1.42
CA GLY A 87 -5.01 -15.01 2.54
C GLY A 87 -5.63 -14.49 3.83
N LEU A 88 -5.78 -15.36 4.81
CA LEU A 88 -6.29 -15.02 6.14
C LEU A 88 -5.32 -14.08 6.89
N VAL A 89 -5.82 -13.44 7.94
CA VAL A 89 -4.98 -12.68 8.88
C VAL A 89 -3.93 -13.60 9.47
N GLY A 90 -2.67 -13.21 9.48
CA GLY A 90 -1.55 -14.03 9.94
C GLY A 90 -0.99 -15.03 8.91
N ALA A 91 -1.46 -15.00 7.65
CA ALA A 91 -0.94 -15.89 6.59
C ALA A 91 0.47 -15.55 6.08
N GLY A 92 1.14 -14.54 6.64
CA GLY A 92 2.52 -14.18 6.28
C GLY A 92 2.66 -13.19 5.12
N ARG A 93 1.56 -12.67 4.55
CA ARG A 93 1.60 -11.73 3.40
C ARG A 93 2.43 -10.47 3.68
N THR A 94 2.19 -9.87 4.83
CA THR A 94 2.90 -8.66 5.28
C THR A 94 4.38 -8.93 5.50
N GLU A 95 4.71 -10.10 6.06
CA GLU A 95 6.09 -10.52 6.31
C GLU A 95 6.86 -10.78 5.03
N VAL A 96 6.22 -11.36 4.00
CA VAL A 96 6.82 -11.50 2.66
C VAL A 96 7.16 -10.13 2.08
N ALA A 97 6.21 -9.18 2.11
CA ALA A 97 6.44 -7.83 1.60
C ALA A 97 7.57 -7.09 2.39
N LYS A 98 7.58 -7.22 3.72
CA LYS A 98 8.64 -6.66 4.59
C LYS A 98 10.00 -7.28 4.29
N SER A 99 10.04 -8.59 4.00
CA SER A 99 11.31 -9.27 3.66
C SER A 99 11.87 -8.79 2.33
N ILE A 100 11.02 -8.59 1.32
CA ILE A 100 11.44 -8.04 0.02
C ILE A 100 11.93 -6.59 0.19
N PHE A 101 11.26 -5.80 1.03
CA PHE A 101 11.61 -4.42 1.32
C PHE A 101 12.81 -4.27 2.29
N GLY A 102 13.36 -5.37 2.81
CA GLY A 102 14.49 -5.32 3.74
C GLY A 102 14.16 -4.80 5.14
N ALA A 103 12.87 -4.70 5.50
CA ALA A 103 12.42 -4.36 6.85
C ALA A 103 12.46 -5.57 7.80
N GLU A 104 12.49 -6.78 7.24
CA GLU A 104 12.61 -8.04 7.96
C GLU A 104 13.56 -8.97 7.18
N LYS A 105 14.49 -9.65 7.86
CA LYS A 105 15.43 -10.55 7.19
C LYS A 105 14.79 -11.91 6.99
N PHE A 106 14.88 -12.43 5.77
CA PHE A 106 14.48 -13.81 5.47
C PHE A 106 15.63 -14.80 5.71
N ASP A 107 15.30 -16.08 5.91
CA ASP A 107 16.29 -17.11 6.23
C ASP A 107 16.84 -17.79 4.99
N LYS A 108 15.99 -17.96 3.95
CA LYS A 108 16.29 -18.69 2.72
C LYS A 108 15.56 -18.09 1.54
N GLY A 109 16.07 -18.36 0.35
CA GLY A 109 15.48 -17.95 -0.91
C GLY A 109 16.30 -16.90 -1.63
N GLU A 110 15.77 -16.45 -2.74
CA GLU A 110 16.43 -15.51 -3.66
C GLU A 110 15.42 -14.49 -4.16
N ILE A 111 15.85 -13.24 -4.25
CA ILE A 111 15.11 -12.14 -4.88
C ILE A 111 15.91 -11.68 -6.09
N ILE A 112 15.33 -11.79 -7.28
CA ILE A 112 15.93 -11.33 -8.54
C ILE A 112 15.12 -10.13 -9.01
N TYR A 113 15.77 -9.00 -9.18
CA TYR A 113 15.18 -7.77 -9.67
C TYR A 113 15.93 -7.27 -10.92
N ASN A 114 15.20 -7.01 -12.01
CA ASN A 114 15.77 -6.65 -13.31
C ASN A 114 16.86 -7.63 -13.78
N GLY A 115 16.71 -8.94 -13.51
CA GLY A 115 17.67 -9.99 -13.89
C GLY A 115 18.86 -10.14 -12.95
N GLU A 116 19.02 -9.30 -11.93
CA GLU A 116 20.10 -9.37 -10.96
C GLU A 116 19.61 -9.86 -9.60
N THR A 117 20.35 -10.76 -8.96
CA THR A 117 20.07 -11.16 -7.58
C THR A 117 20.38 -10.01 -6.64
N ILE A 118 19.39 -9.63 -5.86
CA ILE A 118 19.50 -8.56 -4.87
C ILE A 118 19.23 -9.07 -3.46
N VAL A 119 19.82 -8.39 -2.48
CA VAL A 119 19.46 -8.54 -1.07
C VAL A 119 19.28 -7.13 -0.50
N ASN A 120 18.03 -6.81 -0.14
CA ASN A 120 17.75 -5.56 0.57
C ASN A 120 18.00 -5.79 2.07
N ASN A 121 19.16 -5.43 2.60
CA ASN A 121 19.48 -5.59 4.02
C ASN A 121 18.84 -4.53 4.91
N SER A 122 18.24 -3.51 4.30
CA SER A 122 17.56 -2.42 4.99
C SER A 122 16.52 -1.77 4.06
N PRO A 123 15.49 -1.10 4.63
CA PRO A 123 14.56 -0.26 3.86
C PRO A 123 15.27 0.79 2.99
N ASN A 124 16.39 1.32 3.47
CA ASN A 124 17.15 2.33 2.73
C ASN A 124 17.77 1.76 1.44
N GLU A 125 18.27 0.53 1.47
CA GLU A 125 18.75 -0.18 0.28
C GLU A 125 17.60 -0.46 -0.69
N ALA A 126 16.45 -0.91 -0.17
CA ALA A 126 15.28 -1.15 -1.00
C ALA A 126 14.81 0.12 -1.72
N ILE A 127 14.74 1.26 -1.02
CA ILE A 127 14.40 2.56 -1.62
C ILE A 127 15.41 2.94 -2.70
N ASN A 128 16.70 2.77 -2.46
CA ASN A 128 17.74 3.04 -3.47
C ASN A 128 17.62 2.12 -4.70
N ASN A 129 17.11 0.91 -4.53
CA ASN A 129 16.83 -0.04 -5.61
C ASN A 129 15.46 0.22 -6.30
N GLY A 130 14.72 1.26 -5.89
CA GLY A 130 13.45 1.65 -6.49
C GLY A 130 12.21 0.96 -5.90
N PHE A 131 12.35 0.27 -4.77
CA PHE A 131 11.21 -0.30 -4.05
C PHE A 131 10.56 0.74 -3.15
N ALA A 132 9.23 0.69 -3.04
CA ALA A 132 8.46 1.42 -2.05
C ALA A 132 7.55 0.46 -1.27
N TYR A 133 7.30 0.77 -0.03
CA TYR A 133 6.43 -0.03 0.84
C TYR A 133 5.40 0.85 1.54
N VAL A 134 4.13 0.52 1.35
CA VAL A 134 3.01 1.16 2.07
C VAL A 134 2.55 0.19 3.16
N PRO A 135 2.74 0.51 4.44
CA PRO A 135 2.39 -0.39 5.53
C PRO A 135 0.88 -0.52 5.71
N GLU A 136 0.44 -1.70 6.15
CA GLU A 136 -0.96 -1.99 6.48
C GLU A 136 -1.43 -1.13 7.68
N ASP A 137 -0.64 -1.06 8.74
CA ASP A 137 -0.89 -0.16 9.88
C ASP A 137 -0.27 1.22 9.64
N ARG A 138 -1.05 2.10 9.03
CA ARG A 138 -0.63 3.47 8.75
C ARG A 138 -0.39 4.29 10.01
N LYS A 139 -1.10 4.02 11.13
CA LYS A 139 -0.96 4.82 12.36
C LYS A 139 0.35 4.56 13.08
N GLN A 140 0.77 3.28 13.12
CA GLN A 140 2.00 2.89 13.81
C GLN A 140 3.23 2.96 12.93
N MET A 141 3.07 2.72 11.61
CA MET A 141 4.20 2.51 10.69
C MET A 141 4.21 3.45 9.49
N GLY A 142 3.13 4.15 9.21
CA GLY A 142 2.98 4.95 8.00
C GLY A 142 3.04 6.45 8.20
N ILE A 143 2.86 6.96 9.43
CA ILE A 143 2.88 8.38 9.75
C ILE A 143 3.53 8.66 11.10
N PHE A 144 4.15 9.81 11.21
CA PHE A 144 4.66 10.38 12.46
C PHE A 144 3.59 11.33 13.03
N GLY A 145 2.72 10.81 13.92
CA GLY A 145 1.54 11.53 14.41
C GLY A 145 1.80 12.95 14.96
N PRO A 146 2.84 13.18 15.78
CA PRO A 146 3.14 14.51 16.34
C PRO A 146 3.82 15.48 15.38
N VAL A 147 4.14 15.06 14.17
CA VAL A 147 4.97 15.80 13.21
C VAL A 147 4.09 16.46 12.14
N ALA A 148 4.49 17.61 11.63
CA ALA A 148 3.75 18.33 10.61
C ALA A 148 3.52 17.50 9.33
N VAL A 149 2.47 17.83 8.58
CA VAL A 149 2.14 17.12 7.33
C VAL A 149 3.28 17.23 6.32
N GLU A 150 3.92 18.40 6.21
CA GLU A 150 5.05 18.61 5.29
C GLU A 150 6.23 17.69 5.59
N ASP A 151 6.54 17.49 6.87
CA ASP A 151 7.62 16.59 7.29
C ASP A 151 7.25 15.11 7.05
N ASN A 152 5.98 14.74 7.27
CA ASN A 152 5.48 13.41 6.95
C ASN A 152 5.58 13.11 5.45
N VAL A 153 5.11 14.04 4.61
CA VAL A 153 5.12 13.90 3.14
C VAL A 153 6.54 13.72 2.60
N THR A 154 7.51 14.40 3.18
CA THR A 154 8.89 14.41 2.69
C THR A 154 9.83 13.46 3.42
N SER A 155 9.38 12.81 4.50
CA SER A 155 10.21 11.95 5.35
C SER A 155 10.89 10.78 4.63
N ALA A 156 10.25 10.22 3.60
CA ALA A 156 10.76 9.08 2.85
C ALA A 156 11.77 9.47 1.73
N ILE A 157 11.88 10.76 1.42
CA ILE A 157 12.66 11.26 0.28
C ILE A 157 13.66 12.39 0.66
N PRO A 158 14.43 12.22 1.74
CA PRO A 158 15.32 13.30 2.20
C PRO A 158 16.37 13.70 1.16
N LYS A 159 16.76 12.79 0.26
CA LYS A 159 17.73 13.07 -0.81
C LYS A 159 17.18 13.99 -1.88
N GLU A 160 15.91 13.85 -2.25
CA GLU A 160 15.26 14.66 -3.28
C GLU A 160 14.99 16.10 -2.82
N ILE A 161 14.83 16.32 -1.51
CA ILE A 161 14.56 17.65 -0.94
C ILE A 161 15.81 18.34 -0.41
N SER A 162 16.97 17.67 -0.41
CA SER A 162 18.24 18.24 0.03
C SER A 162 19.14 18.67 -1.14
N ASN A 163 19.97 19.68 -0.88
CA ASN A 163 21.02 20.09 -1.82
C ASN A 163 22.25 19.18 -1.76
N SER A 164 23.25 19.45 -2.58
CA SER A 164 24.50 18.66 -2.67
C SER A 164 25.31 18.57 -1.36
N ILE A 165 25.06 19.46 -0.40
CA ILE A 165 25.70 19.45 0.92
C ILE A 165 24.77 18.94 2.03
N GLY A 166 23.61 18.36 1.65
CA GLY A 166 22.67 17.72 2.58
C GLY A 166 21.72 18.66 3.31
N LEU A 167 21.67 19.97 2.94
CA LEU A 167 20.72 20.91 3.53
C LEU A 167 19.36 20.81 2.85
N ILE A 168 18.31 20.67 3.67
CA ILE A 168 16.92 20.61 3.20
C ILE A 168 16.43 22.01 2.84
N SER A 169 15.83 22.15 1.67
CA SER A 169 15.24 23.39 1.19
C SER A 169 13.78 23.50 1.61
N SER A 170 13.44 24.42 2.53
CA SER A 170 12.06 24.67 2.95
C SER A 170 11.14 25.00 1.76
N LYS A 171 11.65 25.71 0.75
CA LYS A 171 10.88 26.03 -0.47
C LYS A 171 10.54 24.75 -1.24
N THR A 172 11.49 23.82 -1.39
CA THR A 172 11.26 22.54 -2.08
C THR A 172 10.25 21.69 -1.32
N VAL A 173 10.40 21.59 0.00
CA VAL A 173 9.46 20.89 0.89
C VAL A 173 8.04 21.44 0.72
N SER A 174 7.86 22.75 0.87
CA SER A 174 6.54 23.37 0.77
C SER A 174 5.92 23.21 -0.62
N THR A 175 6.68 23.37 -1.69
CA THR A 175 6.16 23.16 -3.06
C THR A 175 5.70 21.75 -3.26
N MET A 176 6.53 20.77 -2.92
CA MET A 176 6.22 19.34 -3.07
C MET A 176 5.01 18.93 -2.19
N THR A 177 4.94 19.42 -0.97
CA THR A 177 3.82 19.15 -0.07
C THR A 177 2.51 19.69 -0.64
N ASN A 178 2.50 20.92 -1.17
CA ASN A 178 1.30 21.51 -1.78
C ASN A 178 0.85 20.71 -3.03
N ASP A 179 1.79 20.24 -3.84
CA ASP A 179 1.48 19.39 -4.99
C ASP A 179 0.81 18.09 -4.57
N TYR A 180 1.31 17.42 -3.51
CA TYR A 180 0.69 16.21 -2.98
C TYR A 180 -0.65 16.46 -2.30
N ILE A 181 -0.80 17.56 -1.55
CA ILE A 181 -2.08 17.97 -0.97
C ILE A 181 -3.15 18.07 -2.06
N ASN A 182 -2.84 18.77 -3.16
CA ASN A 182 -3.75 18.93 -4.28
C ASN A 182 -4.02 17.60 -5.01
N LYS A 183 -2.97 16.83 -5.28
CA LYS A 183 -3.05 15.56 -6.02
C LYS A 183 -3.89 14.51 -5.31
N PHE A 184 -3.81 14.43 -3.99
CA PHE A 184 -4.49 13.45 -3.17
C PHE A 184 -5.69 14.00 -2.39
N ASN A 185 -6.05 15.28 -2.59
CA ASN A 185 -7.13 15.94 -1.87
C ASN A 185 -6.99 15.80 -0.34
N ILE A 186 -5.77 16.06 0.18
CA ILE A 186 -5.50 15.93 1.62
C ILE A 186 -6.22 17.06 2.35
N ILE A 187 -7.13 16.70 3.27
CA ILE A 187 -7.84 17.66 4.11
C ILE A 187 -6.95 18.01 5.30
N LEU A 188 -6.61 19.28 5.40
CA LEU A 188 -5.85 19.81 6.53
C LEU A 188 -6.82 20.53 7.48
N THR A 189 -6.69 20.25 8.76
CA THR A 189 -7.22 21.11 9.81
C THR A 189 -6.09 22.07 10.18
N SER A 190 -6.28 23.35 9.89
CA SER A 190 -5.35 24.45 10.20
C SER A 190 -5.04 24.54 11.69
#